data_ae55017aa611d50123b0b485914c2b52
#
_entry.id   ae55017aa611d50123b0b485914c2b52
#
_cell.length_a   1.000
_cell.length_b   1.000
_cell.length_c   1.000
_cell.angle_alpha   90.00
_cell.angle_beta   90.00
_cell.angle_gamma   90.00
#
_symmetry.space_group_name_H-M   'P 1'
#
loop_
_entity.id
_entity.type
_entity.pdbx_description
1 polymer ?
#
loop_
_entity_poly.entity_id
_entity_poly.type
_entity_poly.pdbx_seq_one_letter_code
_entity_poly.pdbx_strand_id
1 'polypeptide(L)'
;MTALSVNVNKIAVLRNSRGGVEPSVLNAAHTCIVAGANGITVHPRPDQRHIKPEDVFELALLCQQHNVEYNIEGNPFAPARGSYPGLMSLIEQTRPSQATLVPDGDGQLTSDHGFNLHTDAEKLIPYIQQLKQ
;
A
#
# COMPACT_ATOMS: atom_id res chain seq x y z
N MET A 1 8.44 22.48 3.65
CA MET A 1 7.94 21.72 4.84
C MET A 1 7.81 20.26 4.46
N THR A 2 8.23 19.38 5.33
CA THR A 2 8.16 17.93 5.10
C THR A 2 6.74 17.42 5.34
N ALA A 3 6.19 16.67 4.38
CA ALA A 3 4.90 16.01 4.53
C ALA A 3 5.09 14.66 5.25
N LEU A 4 4.17 14.34 6.16
CA LEU A 4 4.19 13.07 6.89
C LEU A 4 3.13 12.14 6.32
N SER A 5 3.54 10.99 5.80
CA SER A 5 2.64 9.88 5.45
C SER A 5 2.77 8.78 6.49
N VAL A 6 1.64 8.34 7.06
CA VAL A 6 1.61 7.34 8.13
C VAL A 6 1.28 5.96 7.54
N ASN A 7 2.16 4.98 7.80
CA ASN A 7 1.93 3.60 7.40
C ASN A 7 1.07 2.88 8.43
N VAL A 8 -0.05 2.30 7.99
CA VAL A 8 -1.03 1.63 8.87
C VAL A 8 -1.01 0.10 8.76
N ASN A 9 0.02 -0.49 8.14
CA ASN A 9 0.14 -1.95 8.00
C ASN A 9 0.05 -2.68 9.34
N LYS A 10 0.69 -2.14 10.40
CA LYS A 10 0.75 -2.80 11.71
C LYS A 10 -0.62 -2.86 12.40
N ILE A 11 -1.50 -1.91 12.14
CA ILE A 11 -2.89 -1.97 12.62
C ILE A 11 -3.60 -3.17 11.99
N ALA A 12 -3.38 -3.40 10.68
CA ALA A 12 -3.95 -4.56 9.99
C ALA A 12 -3.36 -5.89 10.51
N VAL A 13 -2.07 -5.91 10.88
CA VAL A 13 -1.46 -7.09 11.53
C VAL A 13 -2.19 -7.43 12.83
N LEU A 14 -2.43 -6.45 13.67
CA LEU A 14 -3.16 -6.64 14.94
C LEU A 14 -4.59 -7.15 14.70
N ARG A 15 -5.32 -6.51 13.80
CA ARG A 15 -6.67 -6.94 13.43
C ARG A 15 -6.69 -8.40 12.97
N ASN A 16 -5.78 -8.76 12.06
CA ASN A 16 -5.74 -10.10 11.48
C ASN A 16 -5.36 -11.16 12.51
N SER A 17 -4.46 -10.83 13.45
CA SER A 17 -4.05 -11.75 14.51
C SER A 17 -5.20 -12.10 15.45
N ARG A 18 -6.19 -11.22 15.59
CA ARG A 18 -7.37 -11.43 16.41
C ARG A 18 -8.51 -12.11 15.64
N GLY A 19 -8.40 -12.22 14.33
CA GLY A 19 -9.41 -12.87 13.49
C GLY A 19 -10.74 -12.11 13.37
N GLY A 20 -10.75 -10.82 13.71
CA GLY A 20 -11.95 -9.98 13.70
C GLY A 20 -11.79 -8.72 12.87
N VAL A 21 -12.55 -7.68 13.23
CA VAL A 21 -12.56 -6.38 12.54
C VAL A 21 -11.85 -5.27 13.33
N GLU A 22 -11.46 -5.56 14.55
CA GLU A 22 -10.76 -4.62 15.43
C GLU A 22 -9.32 -5.07 15.71
N PRO A 23 -8.37 -4.12 15.83
CA PRO A 23 -8.53 -2.67 15.62
C PRO A 23 -8.83 -2.33 14.17
N SER A 24 -9.72 -1.34 13.95
CA SER A 24 -10.10 -0.89 12.61
C SER A 24 -8.98 -0.10 11.94
N VAL A 25 -8.53 -0.56 10.78
CA VAL A 25 -7.52 0.14 9.96
C VAL A 25 -8.03 1.50 9.50
N LEU A 26 -9.31 1.55 9.10
CA LEU A 26 -9.95 2.78 8.65
C LEU A 26 -10.00 3.83 9.78
N ASN A 27 -10.41 3.43 10.99
CA ASN A 27 -10.46 4.33 12.13
C ASN A 27 -9.07 4.83 12.54
N ALA A 28 -8.06 3.95 12.50
CA ALA A 28 -6.69 4.34 12.79
C ALA A 28 -6.16 5.37 11.78
N ALA A 29 -6.41 5.15 10.50
CA ALA A 29 -6.03 6.11 9.44
C ALA A 29 -6.75 7.45 9.63
N HIS A 30 -8.04 7.43 9.91
CA HIS A 30 -8.82 8.65 10.20
C HIS A 30 -8.24 9.40 11.39
N THR A 31 -7.88 8.72 12.47
CA THR A 31 -7.24 9.31 13.64
C THR A 31 -5.92 10.01 13.26
N CYS A 32 -5.10 9.36 12.42
CA CYS A 32 -3.85 9.96 11.94
C CYS A 32 -4.11 11.23 11.11
N ILE A 33 -5.10 11.22 10.26
CA ILE A 33 -5.47 12.38 9.42
C ILE A 33 -5.94 13.54 10.30
N VAL A 34 -6.81 13.27 11.26
CA VAL A 34 -7.31 14.29 12.22
C VAL A 34 -6.16 14.87 13.04
N ALA A 35 -5.17 14.05 13.38
CA ALA A 35 -3.98 14.50 14.11
C ALA A 35 -2.98 15.29 13.25
N GLY A 36 -3.22 15.43 11.95
CA GLY A 36 -2.41 16.27 11.06
C GLY A 36 -1.53 15.52 10.06
N ALA A 37 -1.70 14.20 9.88
CA ALA A 37 -0.96 13.48 8.86
C ALA A 37 -1.32 14.02 7.47
N ASN A 38 -0.31 14.14 6.61
CA ASN A 38 -0.46 14.61 5.24
C ASN A 38 -0.84 13.50 4.26
N GLY A 39 -0.66 12.25 4.66
CA GLY A 39 -0.98 11.10 3.84
C GLY A 39 -1.03 9.79 4.63
N ILE A 40 -1.51 8.76 3.94
CA ILE A 40 -1.57 7.39 4.46
C ILE A 40 -0.82 6.48 3.48
N THR A 41 -0.04 5.56 4.02
CA THR A 41 0.71 4.56 3.25
C THR A 41 0.27 3.15 3.63
N VAL A 42 0.07 2.30 2.62
CA VAL A 42 -0.25 0.89 2.78
C VAL A 42 0.58 0.01 1.85
N HIS A 43 0.84 -1.22 2.29
CA HIS A 43 1.53 -2.22 1.49
C HIS A 43 0.69 -3.50 1.42
N PRO A 44 -0.26 -3.60 0.48
CA PRO A 44 -1.01 -4.84 0.27
C PRO A 44 -0.08 -5.91 -0.33
N ARG A 45 0.24 -6.94 0.45
CA ARG A 45 1.07 -8.07 -0.01
C ARG A 45 0.20 -9.17 -0.63
N PRO A 46 0.75 -9.96 -1.58
CA PRO A 46 0.00 -11.07 -2.18
C PRO A 46 -0.52 -12.10 -1.19
N ASP A 47 0.20 -12.33 -0.09
CA ASP A 47 -0.20 -13.28 0.97
C ASP A 47 -1.22 -12.69 1.95
N GLN A 48 -1.56 -11.41 1.81
CA GLN A 48 -2.55 -10.70 2.62
C GLN A 48 -2.29 -10.81 4.13
N ARG A 49 -1.01 -10.80 4.53
CA ARG A 49 -0.62 -10.91 5.95
C ARG A 49 -1.10 -9.75 6.82
N HIS A 50 -1.38 -8.59 6.22
CA HIS A 50 -1.88 -7.41 6.92
C HIS A 50 -2.94 -6.67 6.09
N ILE A 51 -2.58 -5.67 5.28
CA ILE A 51 -3.53 -4.94 4.43
C ILE A 51 -4.15 -5.88 3.40
N LYS A 52 -5.47 -5.87 3.30
CA LYS A 52 -6.25 -6.63 2.33
C LYS A 52 -6.76 -5.71 1.22
N PRO A 53 -7.20 -6.24 0.07
CA PRO A 53 -7.75 -5.40 -1.01
C PRO A 53 -8.90 -4.49 -0.56
N GLU A 54 -9.79 -4.97 0.33
CA GLU A 54 -10.89 -4.15 0.86
C GLU A 54 -10.36 -2.93 1.61
N ASP A 55 -9.30 -3.08 2.40
CA ASP A 55 -8.66 -1.97 3.10
C ASP A 55 -8.14 -0.93 2.12
N VAL A 56 -7.54 -1.38 1.02
CA VAL A 56 -6.98 -0.48 -0.01
C VAL A 56 -8.06 0.42 -0.58
N PHE A 57 -9.23 -0.13 -0.92
CA PHE A 57 -10.34 0.63 -1.47
C PHE A 57 -10.97 1.59 -0.44
N GLU A 58 -11.19 1.14 0.78
CA GLU A 58 -11.74 1.97 1.85
C GLU A 58 -10.84 3.14 2.19
N LEU A 59 -9.53 2.91 2.27
CA LEU A 59 -8.56 3.96 2.56
C LEU A 59 -8.39 4.94 1.41
N ALA A 60 -8.54 4.49 0.17
CA ALA A 60 -8.53 5.38 -1.00
C ALA A 60 -9.66 6.40 -0.90
N LEU A 61 -10.88 5.95 -0.55
CA LEU A 61 -12.03 6.84 -0.35
C LEU A 61 -11.80 7.80 0.81
N LEU A 62 -11.27 7.32 1.93
CA LEU A 62 -11.00 8.15 3.10
C LEU A 62 -10.01 9.27 2.76
N CYS A 63 -8.91 8.93 2.09
CA CYS A 63 -7.89 9.92 1.69
C CYS A 63 -8.46 10.95 0.71
N GLN A 64 -9.28 10.51 -0.23
CA GLN A 64 -9.96 11.40 -1.17
C GLN A 64 -10.90 12.38 -0.44
N GLN A 65 -11.72 11.88 0.49
CA GLN A 65 -12.66 12.71 1.27
C GLN A 65 -11.95 13.78 2.10
N HIS A 66 -10.77 13.47 2.61
CA HIS A 66 -9.98 14.38 3.45
C HIS A 66 -8.91 15.16 2.68
N ASN A 67 -8.81 14.94 1.37
CA ASN A 67 -7.83 15.60 0.49
C ASN A 67 -6.39 15.44 1.01
N VAL A 68 -6.03 14.24 1.41
CA VAL A 68 -4.67 13.86 1.81
C VAL A 68 -4.07 12.87 0.81
N GLU A 69 -2.74 12.77 0.79
CA GLU A 69 -2.05 11.84 -0.10
C GLU A 69 -2.34 10.39 0.26
N TYR A 70 -2.36 9.53 -0.74
CA TYR A 70 -2.44 8.09 -0.58
C TYR A 70 -1.29 7.44 -1.33
N ASN A 71 -0.49 6.62 -0.63
CA ASN A 71 0.63 5.88 -1.20
C ASN A 71 0.38 4.38 -1.08
N ILE A 72 0.49 3.66 -2.19
CA ILE A 72 0.42 2.20 -2.22
C ILE A 72 1.79 1.65 -2.57
N GLU A 73 2.33 0.81 -1.69
CA GLU A 73 3.60 0.12 -1.90
C GLU A 73 3.35 -1.31 -2.39
N GLY A 74 4.24 -1.84 -3.19
CA GLY A 74 4.16 -3.24 -3.59
C GLY A 74 5.20 -3.65 -4.62
N ASN A 75 5.26 -4.97 -4.85
CA ASN A 75 6.13 -5.55 -5.86
C ASN A 75 5.37 -5.66 -7.19
N PRO A 76 5.77 -4.91 -8.24
CA PRO A 76 5.07 -4.94 -9.51
C PRO A 76 5.20 -6.29 -10.24
N PHE A 77 6.21 -7.09 -9.88
CA PHE A 77 6.45 -8.39 -10.50
C PHE A 77 5.65 -9.52 -9.84
N ALA A 78 5.08 -9.30 -8.66
CA ALA A 78 4.29 -10.32 -7.97
C ALA A 78 2.95 -10.52 -8.69
N PRO A 79 2.59 -11.79 -9.04
CA PRO A 79 1.33 -12.05 -9.73
C PRO A 79 0.13 -11.92 -8.81
N ALA A 80 -1.06 -11.81 -9.38
CA ALA A 80 -2.32 -11.95 -8.65
C ALA A 80 -2.38 -13.29 -7.93
N ARG A 81 -2.95 -13.30 -6.72
CA ARG A 81 -3.05 -14.52 -5.89
C ARG A 81 -4.26 -14.42 -4.97
N GLY A 82 -5.17 -15.41 -5.04
CA GLY A 82 -6.40 -15.37 -4.25
C GLY A 82 -7.22 -14.12 -4.59
N SER A 83 -7.63 -13.37 -3.56
CA SER A 83 -8.35 -12.10 -3.74
C SER A 83 -7.42 -10.91 -4.00
N TYR A 84 -6.10 -11.10 -3.94
CA TYR A 84 -5.12 -10.06 -4.31
C TYR A 84 -5.02 -9.96 -5.83
N PRO A 85 -5.45 -8.83 -6.44
CA PRO A 85 -5.55 -8.74 -7.90
C PRO A 85 -4.25 -8.32 -8.58
N GLY A 86 -3.18 -8.06 -7.82
CA GLY A 86 -1.93 -7.48 -8.30
C GLY A 86 -1.82 -5.99 -8.01
N LEU A 87 -0.60 -5.51 -7.86
CA LEU A 87 -0.33 -4.11 -7.51
C LEU A 87 -0.90 -3.15 -8.55
N MET A 88 -0.63 -3.39 -9.83
CA MET A 88 -1.06 -2.48 -10.89
C MET A 88 -2.58 -2.38 -10.98
N SER A 89 -3.29 -3.50 -10.76
CA SER A 89 -4.75 -3.50 -10.73
C SER A 89 -5.30 -2.67 -9.56
N LEU A 90 -4.72 -2.79 -8.37
CA LEU A 90 -5.12 -1.97 -7.21
C LEU A 90 -4.89 -0.48 -7.47
N ILE A 91 -3.76 -0.13 -8.08
CA ILE A 91 -3.41 1.25 -8.41
C ILE A 91 -4.38 1.81 -9.48
N GLU A 92 -4.66 1.04 -10.51
CA GLU A 92 -5.59 1.46 -11.57
C GLU A 92 -6.98 1.75 -11.01
N GLN A 93 -7.46 0.93 -10.10
CA GLN A 93 -8.79 1.06 -9.51
C GLN A 93 -8.89 2.19 -8.49
N THR A 94 -7.82 2.54 -7.80
CA THR A 94 -7.85 3.52 -6.70
C THR A 94 -7.24 4.86 -7.05
N ARG A 95 -6.39 4.93 -8.08
CA ARG A 95 -5.69 6.15 -8.50
C ARG A 95 -5.02 6.89 -7.33
N PRO A 96 -4.10 6.24 -6.60
CA PRO A 96 -3.42 6.87 -5.47
C PRO A 96 -2.54 8.04 -5.93
N SER A 97 -2.20 8.93 -5.00
CA SER A 97 -1.28 10.06 -5.27
C SER A 97 0.13 9.57 -5.58
N GLN A 98 0.53 8.45 -4.98
CA GLN A 98 1.86 7.88 -5.10
C GLN A 98 1.80 6.36 -5.18
N ALA A 99 2.80 5.78 -5.84
CA ALA A 99 3.05 4.34 -5.81
C ALA A 99 4.54 4.11 -5.53
N THR A 100 4.85 3.24 -4.60
CA THR A 100 6.22 2.89 -4.24
C THR A 100 6.49 1.44 -4.63
N LEU A 101 7.42 1.23 -5.54
CA LEU A 101 7.77 -0.09 -6.03
C LEU A 101 8.88 -0.69 -5.18
N VAL A 102 8.64 -1.88 -4.63
CA VAL A 102 9.57 -2.60 -3.76
C VAL A 102 9.73 -4.06 -4.21
N PRO A 103 10.93 -4.68 -4.01
CA PRO A 103 11.20 -6.03 -4.47
C PRO A 103 10.78 -7.13 -3.49
N ASP A 104 9.82 -6.87 -2.62
CA ASP A 104 9.46 -7.76 -1.52
C ASP A 104 8.97 -9.12 -2.01
N GLY A 105 9.51 -10.19 -1.42
CA GLY A 105 9.06 -11.57 -1.62
C GLY A 105 8.38 -12.13 -0.37
N ASP A 106 7.74 -13.29 -0.53
CA ASP A 106 6.97 -13.95 0.54
C ASP A 106 7.83 -14.32 1.76
N GLY A 107 9.11 -14.63 1.54
CA GLY A 107 10.04 -15.01 2.61
C GLY A 107 10.50 -13.85 3.49
N GLN A 108 10.20 -12.60 3.12
CA GLN A 108 10.60 -11.44 3.90
C GLN A 108 9.58 -11.12 4.99
N LEU A 109 10.08 -10.90 6.21
CA LEU A 109 9.23 -10.50 7.33
C LEU A 109 8.67 -9.08 7.12
N THR A 110 9.53 -8.19 6.63
CA THR A 110 9.19 -6.79 6.34
C THR A 110 10.03 -6.30 5.16
N SER A 111 9.67 -5.15 4.60
CA SER A 111 10.48 -4.48 3.58
C SER A 111 11.81 -4.03 4.18
N ASP A 112 12.92 -4.49 3.63
CA ASP A 112 14.26 -4.24 4.16
C ASP A 112 15.24 -3.67 3.14
N HIS A 113 14.86 -3.59 1.85
CA HIS A 113 15.70 -3.03 0.79
C HIS A 113 14.85 -2.54 -0.39
N GLY A 114 15.47 -1.73 -1.24
CA GLY A 114 14.88 -1.29 -2.51
C GLY A 114 15.35 -2.16 -3.69
N PHE A 115 14.87 -1.84 -4.89
CA PHE A 115 15.34 -2.49 -6.11
C PHE A 115 16.80 -2.17 -6.41
N ASN A 116 17.52 -3.15 -6.94
CA ASN A 116 18.84 -2.94 -7.50
C ASN A 116 18.71 -2.38 -8.93
N LEU A 117 18.86 -1.06 -9.07
CA LEU A 117 18.67 -0.40 -10.36
C LEU A 117 19.70 -0.76 -11.41
N HIS A 118 20.83 -1.33 -11.04
CA HIS A 118 21.81 -1.84 -12.02
C HIS A 118 21.31 -3.08 -12.76
N THR A 119 20.47 -3.90 -12.10
CA THR A 119 19.96 -5.15 -12.68
C THR A 119 18.49 -5.07 -13.07
N ASP A 120 17.69 -4.24 -12.38
CA ASP A 120 16.23 -4.27 -12.49
C ASP A 120 15.63 -3.05 -13.21
N ALA A 121 16.44 -2.03 -13.53
CA ALA A 121 15.94 -0.80 -14.13
C ALA A 121 15.09 -1.03 -15.38
N GLU A 122 15.61 -1.84 -16.31
CA GLU A 122 14.92 -2.12 -17.58
C GLU A 122 13.55 -2.80 -17.36
N LYS A 123 13.47 -3.69 -16.38
CA LYS A 123 12.22 -4.39 -16.04
C LYS A 123 11.19 -3.46 -15.40
N LEU A 124 11.64 -2.42 -14.70
CA LEU A 124 10.77 -1.46 -14.02
C LEU A 124 10.21 -0.39 -14.95
N ILE A 125 10.90 -0.07 -16.04
CA ILE A 125 10.51 1.01 -16.96
C ILE A 125 9.05 0.89 -17.43
N PRO A 126 8.56 -0.27 -17.91
CA PRO A 126 7.16 -0.38 -18.35
C PRO A 126 6.15 -0.08 -17.26
N TYR A 127 6.43 -0.52 -16.02
CA TYR A 127 5.55 -0.24 -14.88
C TYR A 127 5.54 1.23 -14.52
N ILE A 128 6.70 1.87 -14.49
CA ILE A 128 6.81 3.30 -14.21
C ILE A 128 6.07 4.13 -15.28
N GLN A 129 6.21 3.75 -16.54
CA GLN A 129 5.50 4.43 -17.64
C GLN A 129 3.98 4.31 -17.49
N GLN A 130 3.49 3.13 -17.13
CA GLN A 130 2.07 2.90 -16.87
C GLN A 130 1.58 3.73 -15.68
N LEU A 131 2.37 3.82 -14.61
CA LEU A 131 2.01 4.57 -13.40
C LEU A 131 1.94 6.08 -13.64
N LYS A 132 2.62 6.60 -14.67
CA LYS A 132 2.61 8.03 -15.01
C LYS A 132 1.42 8.45 -15.88
N GLN A 133 0.64 7.51 -16.36
CA GLN A 133 -0.58 7.79 -17.13
C GLN A 133 -1.74 8.17 -16.22
#